data_1f3b23b1e3fe730a8960c39113a85878
#
_entry.id   1f3b23b1e3fe730a8960c39113a85878
#
_cell.length_a   1.000
_cell.length_b   1.000
_cell.length_c   1.000
_cell.angle_alpha   90.00
_cell.angle_beta   90.00
_cell.angle_gamma   90.00
#
_symmetry.space_group_name_H-M   'P 1'
#
loop_
_entity.id
_entity.type
_entity.pdbx_description
1 polymer ?
#
loop_
_entity_poly.entity_id
_entity_poly.type
_entity_poly.pdbx_seq_one_letter_code
_entity_poly.pdbx_strand_id
1 'polypeptide(L)'
;MQKQYKLWYKAPAPNRGRESDDPKAKDPDWEAWSLPLASGHFGVNIFGRTDTERMQVTEASLANPYPEGINNFAEVLIDFHHPEQDITNYTRDLMLNDATAHVCYDYCIDGNILRHTWMPCWP
;
A
#
# COMPACT_ATOMS: atom_id res chain seq x y z
N MET A 1 -27.02 1.71 14.34
CA MET A 1 -26.17 1.85 13.13
C MET A 1 -24.72 1.91 13.58
N GLN A 2 -23.89 0.93 13.24
CA GLN A 2 -22.49 0.93 13.64
C GLN A 2 -21.74 1.96 12.76
N LYS A 3 -21.02 2.87 13.40
CA LYS A 3 -20.26 3.90 12.70
C LYS A 3 -19.08 3.26 11.98
N GLN A 4 -18.99 3.44 10.68
CA GLN A 4 -17.84 2.98 9.88
C GLN A 4 -16.78 4.07 9.83
N TYR A 5 -15.54 3.69 10.08
CA TYR A 5 -14.38 4.56 9.97
C TYR A 5 -13.54 4.11 8.77
N LYS A 6 -13.27 5.05 7.88
CA LYS A 6 -12.63 4.78 6.60
C LYS A 6 -11.67 5.91 6.24
N LEU A 7 -10.45 5.56 5.89
CA LEU A 7 -9.55 6.43 5.12
C LEU A 7 -9.73 6.09 3.65
N TRP A 8 -9.72 7.10 2.78
CA TRP A 8 -9.86 6.84 1.36
C TRP A 8 -9.20 7.91 0.48
N TYR A 9 -8.75 7.51 -0.69
CA TYR A 9 -8.02 8.33 -1.64
C TYR A 9 -8.50 8.03 -3.06
N LYS A 10 -8.39 9.03 -3.94
CA LYS A 10 -8.75 8.94 -5.37
C LYS A 10 -7.53 8.83 -6.29
N ALA A 11 -6.35 8.63 -5.74
CA ALA A 11 -5.11 8.50 -6.49
C ALA A 11 -4.19 7.46 -5.85
N PRO A 12 -3.37 6.77 -6.65
CA PRO A 12 -2.30 5.92 -6.15
C PRO A 12 -1.32 6.71 -5.27
N ALA A 13 -0.56 6.03 -4.44
CA ALA A 13 0.60 6.65 -3.82
C ALA A 13 1.63 7.01 -4.92
N PRO A 14 2.24 8.19 -4.86
CA PRO A 14 3.28 8.56 -5.80
C PRO A 14 4.44 7.55 -5.77
N ASN A 15 5.20 7.47 -6.85
CA ASN A 15 6.44 6.71 -6.92
C ASN A 15 7.62 7.65 -7.12
N ARG A 16 8.01 8.34 -6.06
CA ARG A 16 9.13 9.29 -6.09
C ARG A 16 10.49 8.64 -5.83
N GLY A 17 10.47 7.38 -5.40
CA GLY A 17 11.66 6.68 -4.94
C GLY A 17 12.14 7.15 -3.56
N ARG A 18 13.24 6.58 -3.10
CA ARG A 18 13.94 7.05 -1.90
C ARG A 18 14.75 8.30 -2.23
N GLU A 19 14.90 9.20 -1.26
CA GLU A 19 15.70 10.41 -1.40
C GLU A 19 17.19 10.11 -1.64
N SER A 20 17.67 8.94 -1.23
CA SER A 20 19.04 8.47 -1.49
C SER A 20 19.14 6.95 -1.32
N ASP A 21 20.25 6.36 -1.74
CA ASP A 21 20.58 4.94 -1.52
C ASP A 21 20.98 4.63 -0.06
N ASP A 22 21.00 5.62 0.81
CA ASP A 22 21.24 5.41 2.24
C ASP A 22 20.07 4.63 2.85
N PRO A 23 20.30 3.47 3.48
CA PRO A 23 19.24 2.70 4.15
C PRO A 23 18.48 3.47 5.24
N LYS A 24 19.07 4.55 5.75
CA LYS A 24 18.48 5.42 6.76
C LYS A 24 17.74 6.61 6.15
N ALA A 25 17.79 6.79 4.84
CA ALA A 25 17.08 7.87 4.17
C ALA A 25 15.57 7.70 4.38
N LYS A 26 14.92 8.82 4.62
CA LYS A 26 13.45 8.85 4.72
C LYS A 26 12.82 8.42 3.41
N ASP A 27 11.72 7.70 3.51
CA ASP A 27 10.83 7.39 2.41
C ASP A 27 9.59 8.28 2.53
N PRO A 28 9.53 9.41 1.81
CA PRO A 28 8.43 10.35 1.95
C PRO A 28 7.09 9.76 1.50
N ASP A 29 7.11 8.76 0.64
CA ASP A 29 5.89 8.09 0.18
C ASP A 29 5.35 7.15 1.26
N TRP A 30 6.23 6.51 2.02
CA TRP A 30 5.84 5.68 3.15
C TRP A 30 5.14 6.51 4.24
N GLU A 31 5.73 7.63 4.64
CA GLU A 31 5.19 8.48 5.70
C GLU A 31 3.84 9.12 5.33
N ALA A 32 3.71 9.57 4.07
CA ALA A 32 2.59 10.41 3.65
C ALA A 32 1.44 9.65 2.99
N TRP A 33 1.71 8.49 2.39
CA TRP A 33 0.77 7.88 1.45
C TRP A 33 0.46 6.41 1.71
N SER A 34 1.28 5.67 2.45
CA SER A 34 0.98 4.26 2.69
C SER A 34 -0.23 4.05 3.59
N LEU A 35 -0.91 2.94 3.40
CA LEU A 35 -2.01 2.47 4.24
C LEU A 35 -1.52 1.31 5.10
N PRO A 36 -1.44 1.47 6.44
CA PRO A 36 -0.94 0.43 7.32
C PRO A 36 -2.02 -0.60 7.67
N LEU A 37 -1.68 -1.87 7.58
CA LEU A 37 -2.43 -3.00 8.13
C LEU A 37 -1.54 -3.77 9.09
N ALA A 38 -2.09 -4.27 10.20
CA ALA A 38 -1.32 -5.04 11.16
C ALA A 38 -2.18 -6.02 11.95
N SER A 39 -1.59 -7.14 12.36
CA SER A 39 -2.18 -8.16 13.23
C SER A 39 -1.56 -8.20 14.63
N GLY A 40 -0.74 -7.22 14.98
CA GLY A 40 0.01 -7.19 16.24
C GLY A 40 1.37 -7.91 16.17
N HIS A 41 1.58 -8.83 15.25
CA HIS A 41 2.85 -9.53 15.03
C HIS A 41 3.49 -9.12 13.70
N PHE A 42 2.71 -9.09 12.65
CA PHE A 42 3.10 -8.57 11.35
C PHE A 42 2.42 -7.23 11.07
N GLY A 43 3.12 -6.38 10.34
CA GLY A 43 2.57 -5.17 9.77
C GLY A 43 2.91 -5.10 8.28
N VAL A 44 2.03 -4.50 7.49
CA VAL A 44 2.26 -4.23 6.08
C VAL A 44 1.80 -2.82 5.75
N ASN A 45 2.61 -2.10 4.98
CA ASN A 45 2.25 -0.82 4.39
C ASN A 45 1.97 -1.01 2.91
N ILE A 46 0.81 -0.57 2.45
CA ILE A 46 0.29 -0.72 1.10
C ILE A 46 0.26 0.65 0.43
N PHE A 47 0.77 0.75 -0.78
CA PHE A 47 0.83 2.01 -1.52
C PHE A 47 -0.32 2.19 -2.51
N GLY A 48 -0.90 1.10 -2.99
CA GLY A 48 -2.01 1.14 -3.94
C GLY A 48 -1.59 1.63 -5.32
N ARG A 49 -0.40 1.27 -5.76
CA ARG A 49 0.10 1.60 -7.10
C ARG A 49 -0.49 0.67 -8.14
N THR A 50 -0.56 1.12 -9.38
CA THR A 50 -1.25 0.40 -10.45
C THR A 50 -0.30 -0.27 -11.45
N ASP A 51 0.88 0.29 -11.65
CA ASP A 51 1.90 -0.32 -12.48
C ASP A 51 2.71 -1.35 -11.67
N THR A 52 3.45 -0.89 -10.70
CA THR A 52 4.17 -1.75 -9.74
C THR A 52 3.72 -1.42 -8.33
N GLU A 53 2.93 -2.30 -7.73
CA GLU A 53 2.58 -2.19 -6.31
C GLU A 53 3.78 -2.49 -5.44
N ARG A 54 3.90 -1.75 -4.35
CA ARG A 54 4.90 -1.95 -3.32
C ARG A 54 4.24 -2.22 -1.99
N MET A 55 4.67 -3.26 -1.31
CA MET A 55 4.28 -3.53 0.07
C MET A 55 5.53 -3.63 0.93
N GLN A 56 5.57 -2.89 2.01
CA GLN A 56 6.61 -3.02 3.02
C GLN A 56 6.08 -3.86 4.17
N VAL A 57 6.80 -4.94 4.48
CA VAL A 57 6.41 -5.89 5.52
C VAL A 57 7.34 -5.73 6.70
N THR A 58 6.77 -5.63 7.90
CA THR A 58 7.48 -5.61 9.17
C THR A 58 7.05 -6.80 10.02
N GLU A 59 7.93 -7.26 10.91
CA GLU A 59 7.67 -8.38 11.80
C GLU A 59 8.19 -8.04 13.20
N ALA A 60 7.34 -8.22 14.20
CA ALA A 60 7.58 -7.70 15.55
C ALA A 60 8.76 -8.37 16.27
N SER A 61 9.06 -9.66 16.00
CA SER A 61 10.20 -10.35 16.61
C SER A 61 11.55 -9.87 16.08
N LEU A 62 11.57 -9.20 14.94
CA LEU A 62 12.77 -8.60 14.35
C LEU A 62 13.00 -7.15 14.82
N ALA A 63 12.24 -6.71 15.81
CA ALA A 63 12.43 -5.41 16.42
C ALA A 63 13.82 -5.33 17.05
N ASN A 64 14.53 -4.25 16.78
CA ASN A 64 15.76 -3.96 17.49
C ASN A 64 15.41 -3.39 18.88
N PRO A 65 15.82 -4.04 19.98
CA PRO A 65 15.41 -3.61 21.32
C PRO A 65 15.94 -2.22 21.72
N TYR A 66 16.91 -1.66 21.00
CA TYR A 66 17.43 -0.31 21.27
C TYR A 66 18.40 0.17 20.17
N PRO A 67 18.30 1.44 19.71
CA PRO A 67 17.25 2.46 19.85
C PRO A 67 16.29 2.53 18.65
N GLU A 68 16.30 1.58 17.72
CA GLU A 68 15.87 1.77 16.34
C GLU A 68 14.48 1.20 15.98
N GLY A 69 13.75 0.62 16.93
CA GLY A 69 12.36 0.17 16.68
C GLY A 69 12.23 -1.05 15.77
N ILE A 70 11.11 -1.15 15.06
CA ILE A 70 10.79 -2.26 14.18
C ILE A 70 11.46 -2.06 12.82
N ASN A 71 12.25 -3.05 12.41
CA ASN A 71 12.90 -3.02 11.10
C ASN A 71 11.96 -3.47 9.98
N ASN A 72 12.21 -2.94 8.79
CA ASN A 72 11.60 -3.47 7.56
C ASN A 72 12.13 -4.90 7.33
N PHE A 73 11.22 -5.87 7.34
CA PHE A 73 11.57 -7.29 7.13
C PHE A 73 11.73 -7.61 5.64
N ALA A 74 10.80 -7.14 4.82
CA ALA A 74 10.79 -7.41 3.40
C ALA A 74 10.04 -6.32 2.63
N GLU A 75 10.39 -6.17 1.37
CA GLU A 75 9.59 -5.47 0.38
C GLU A 75 9.07 -6.48 -0.65
N VAL A 76 7.78 -6.40 -0.93
CA VAL A 76 7.13 -7.18 -1.98
C VAL A 76 6.75 -6.21 -3.11
N LEU A 77 7.19 -6.52 -4.31
CA LEU A 77 6.83 -5.78 -5.52
C LEU A 77 5.95 -6.68 -6.38
N ILE A 78 4.83 -6.14 -6.85
CA ILE A 78 3.92 -6.84 -7.74
C ILE A 78 3.71 -5.99 -8.99
N ASP A 79 4.19 -6.48 -10.11
CA ASP A 79 4.04 -5.80 -11.40
C ASP A 79 2.71 -6.18 -12.03
N PHE A 80 1.79 -5.23 -12.04
CA PHE A 80 0.50 -5.37 -12.73
C PHE A 80 0.58 -4.93 -14.20
N HIS A 81 1.57 -4.10 -14.52
CA HIS A 81 1.74 -3.49 -15.85
C HIS A 81 0.53 -2.66 -16.29
N HIS A 82 -0.10 -1.97 -15.34
CA HIS A 82 -1.19 -1.03 -15.59
C HIS A 82 -0.70 0.41 -15.40
N PRO A 83 -0.16 1.06 -16.43
CA PRO A 83 0.40 2.41 -16.32
C PRO A 83 -0.66 3.40 -15.83
N GLU A 84 -0.25 4.34 -14.98
CA GLU A 84 -1.16 5.28 -14.32
C GLU A 84 -1.98 6.14 -15.31
N GLN A 85 -1.41 6.47 -16.47
CA GLN A 85 -2.11 7.24 -17.52
C GLN A 85 -3.28 6.49 -18.16
N ASP A 86 -3.33 5.16 -18.07
CA ASP A 86 -4.36 4.32 -18.65
C ASP A 86 -5.45 3.94 -17.64
N ILE A 87 -5.33 4.47 -16.40
CA ILE A 87 -6.21 4.18 -15.29
C ILE A 87 -7.32 5.22 -15.17
N THR A 88 -8.53 4.74 -14.91
CA THR A 88 -9.69 5.59 -14.57
C THR A 88 -10.41 5.06 -13.34
N ASN A 89 -11.27 5.89 -12.75
CA ASN A 89 -12.11 5.52 -11.60
C ASN A 89 -11.33 4.92 -10.41
N TYR A 90 -10.11 5.40 -10.20
CA TYR A 90 -9.25 4.90 -9.14
C TYR A 90 -9.79 5.25 -7.74
N THR A 91 -9.77 4.26 -6.87
CA THR A 91 -9.99 4.42 -5.43
C THR A 91 -9.10 3.46 -4.64
N ARG A 92 -8.59 3.91 -3.50
CA ARG A 92 -8.01 3.05 -2.48
C ARG A 92 -8.53 3.46 -1.11
N ASP A 93 -8.73 2.50 -0.25
CA ASP A 93 -9.21 2.77 1.09
C ASP A 93 -8.67 1.80 2.14
N LEU A 94 -8.79 2.23 3.39
CA LEU A 94 -8.53 1.44 4.57
C LEU A 94 -9.76 1.50 5.47
N MET A 95 -10.40 0.36 5.65
CA MET A 95 -11.53 0.18 6.55
C MET A 95 -11.01 -0.19 7.95
N LEU A 96 -11.21 0.72 8.91
CA LEU A 96 -10.68 0.51 10.26
C LEU A 96 -11.51 -0.47 11.10
N ASN A 97 -12.74 -0.77 10.67
CA ASN A 97 -13.65 -1.65 11.41
C ASN A 97 -13.31 -3.14 11.24
N ASP A 98 -12.74 -3.51 10.13
CA ASP A 98 -12.45 -4.90 9.76
C ASP A 98 -10.99 -5.13 9.33
N ALA A 99 -10.15 -4.07 9.43
CA ALA A 99 -8.75 -4.10 9.06
C ALA A 99 -8.51 -4.59 7.61
N THR A 100 -9.33 -4.09 6.68
CA THR A 100 -9.18 -4.39 5.26
C THR A 100 -8.77 -3.14 4.48
N ALA A 101 -7.92 -3.30 3.50
CA ALA A 101 -7.65 -2.27 2.50
C ALA A 101 -8.19 -2.72 1.14
N HIS A 102 -8.60 -1.76 0.34
CA HIS A 102 -9.08 -2.02 -1.02
C HIS A 102 -8.36 -1.09 -1.99
N VAL A 103 -8.00 -1.62 -3.14
CA VAL A 103 -7.54 -0.87 -4.29
C VAL A 103 -8.41 -1.27 -5.47
N CYS A 104 -9.06 -0.31 -6.10
CA CYS A 104 -9.98 -0.54 -7.21
C CYS A 104 -9.78 0.52 -8.28
N TYR A 105 -9.70 0.10 -9.52
CA TYR A 105 -9.59 0.98 -10.69
C TYR A 105 -10.05 0.28 -11.95
N ASP A 106 -10.34 1.07 -12.96
CA ASP A 106 -10.65 0.60 -14.30
C ASP A 106 -9.44 0.87 -15.21
N TYR A 107 -9.09 -0.08 -16.08
CA TYR A 107 -8.03 0.05 -17.07
C TYR A 107 -8.50 -0.47 -18.44
N CYS A 108 -7.89 0.02 -19.51
CA CYS A 108 -8.27 -0.34 -20.87
C CYS A 108 -7.23 -1.26 -21.50
N ILE A 109 -7.69 -2.43 -21.99
CA ILE A 109 -6.89 -3.32 -22.83
C ILE A 109 -7.67 -3.62 -24.12
N ASP A 110 -7.06 -3.41 -25.26
CA ASP A 110 -7.63 -3.68 -26.58
C ASP A 110 -9.03 -3.08 -26.77
N GLY A 111 -9.25 -1.88 -26.24
CA GLY A 111 -10.53 -1.17 -26.31
C GLY A 111 -11.59 -1.67 -25.32
N ASN A 112 -11.28 -2.64 -24.48
CA ASN A 112 -12.16 -3.13 -23.43
C ASN A 112 -11.77 -2.52 -22.07
N ILE A 113 -12.78 -2.02 -21.36
CA ILE A 113 -12.60 -1.52 -19.99
C ILE A 113 -12.78 -2.67 -19.01
N LEU A 114 -11.75 -2.96 -18.23
CA LEU A 114 -11.74 -4.00 -17.23
C LEU A 114 -11.57 -3.36 -15.84
N ARG A 115 -12.28 -3.90 -14.86
CA ARG A 115 -12.13 -3.50 -13.48
C ARG A 115 -11.14 -4.39 -12.76
N HIS A 116 -10.08 -3.79 -12.25
CA HIS A 116 -9.14 -4.45 -11.34
C HIS A 116 -9.52 -4.10 -9.90
N THR A 117 -9.60 -5.13 -9.06
CA THR A 117 -9.82 -4.96 -7.63
C THR A 117 -8.94 -5.96 -6.88
N TRP A 118 -8.16 -5.47 -5.94
CA TRP A 118 -7.46 -6.34 -5.02
C TRP A 118 -7.66 -5.85 -3.58
N MET A 119 -7.71 -6.80 -2.67
CA MET A 119 -8.07 -6.56 -1.29
C MET A 119 -7.09 -7.32 -0.39
N PRO A 120 -6.00 -6.68 0.03
CA PRO A 120 -5.20 -7.25 1.10
C PRO A 120 -6.03 -7.21 2.39
N CYS A 121 -6.26 -8.38 2.93
CA CYS A 121 -6.80 -8.55 4.26
C CYS A 121 -5.76 -9.30 5.10
N TRP A 122 -5.73 -9.00 6.37
CA TRP A 122 -4.86 -9.70 7.29
C TRP A 122 -5.72 -10.58 8.19
N PRO A 123 -5.41 -11.89 8.29
CA PRO A 123 -6.14 -12.82 9.15
C PRO A 123 -5.96 -12.50 10.64
#